data_fd6900e2cb4e0d471782f49b9857bb7a
#
_entry.id   fd6900e2cb4e0d471782f49b9857bb7a
#
_cell.length_a   1.000
_cell.length_b   1.000
_cell.length_c   1.000
_cell.angle_alpha   90.00
_cell.angle_beta   90.00
_cell.angle_gamma   90.00
#
_symmetry.space_group_name_H-M   'P 1'
#
loop_
_entity.id
_entity.type
_entity.pdbx_description
1 polymer ?
#
loop_
_entity_poly.entity_id
_entity_poly.type
_entity_poly.pdbx_seq_one_letter_code
_entity_poly.pdbx_strand_id
1 'polypeptide(L)'
;MSAAPPVAAVIADIVGSRALPDRERAQEQILAAFAAAERDVTPLRPAWASVGDEFQALHRAWPDALRLTVRVTLALPPGLDLRFGIGLGQRRALDAGGDGIEDGTAWYRAREAVERAHERAAGAGTAFRAADPSLTAAVDGLVLLRDHVLGRLKARERRIAAALLGGATQAQTARAERITQSAVSQAVARSGIDRLLELDAELAAAATEVAP
;
A
#
# COMPACT_ATOMS: atom_id res chain seq x y z
N MET A 1 -19.77 -25.59 -9.93
CA MET A 1 -19.13 -24.37 -10.45
C MET A 1 -18.16 -23.89 -9.37
N SER A 2 -16.87 -23.91 -9.64
CA SER A 2 -15.87 -23.39 -8.70
C SER A 2 -16.05 -21.87 -8.58
N ALA A 3 -16.12 -21.36 -7.35
CA ALA A 3 -16.14 -19.91 -7.14
C ALA A 3 -14.84 -19.30 -7.68
N ALA A 4 -14.91 -18.14 -8.29
CA ALA A 4 -13.69 -17.43 -8.72
C ALA A 4 -12.76 -17.19 -7.52
N PRO A 5 -11.43 -17.20 -7.70
CA PRO A 5 -10.52 -16.94 -6.61
C PRO A 5 -10.77 -15.55 -6.00
N PRO A 6 -10.56 -15.38 -4.68
CA PRO A 6 -10.72 -14.10 -4.04
C PRO A 6 -9.68 -13.10 -4.55
N VAL A 7 -10.03 -11.82 -4.53
CA VAL A 7 -9.15 -10.71 -4.91
C VAL A 7 -8.99 -9.75 -3.71
N ALA A 8 -7.95 -8.93 -3.74
CA ALA A 8 -7.73 -7.89 -2.76
C ALA A 8 -8.08 -6.52 -3.34
N ALA A 9 -9.15 -5.91 -2.83
CA ALA A 9 -9.51 -4.53 -3.12
C ALA A 9 -8.78 -3.60 -2.16
N VAL A 10 -8.27 -2.49 -2.67
CA VAL A 10 -7.62 -1.43 -1.89
C VAL A 10 -8.42 -0.16 -2.04
N ILE A 11 -8.79 0.44 -0.92
CA ILE A 11 -9.32 1.80 -0.84
C ILE A 11 -8.30 2.65 -0.10
N ALA A 12 -7.97 3.81 -0.65
CA ALA A 12 -7.08 4.79 -0.03
C ALA A 12 -7.79 6.12 0.12
N ASP A 13 -7.70 6.73 1.31
CA ASP A 13 -8.31 7.98 1.69
C ASP A 13 -7.24 9.00 2.11
N ILE A 14 -7.38 10.26 1.71
CA ILE A 14 -6.41 11.31 2.04
C ILE A 14 -6.59 11.77 3.49
N VAL A 15 -5.51 11.70 4.26
CA VAL A 15 -5.49 12.25 5.63
C VAL A 15 -5.62 13.76 5.59
N GLY A 16 -6.69 14.29 6.21
CA GLY A 16 -6.88 15.75 6.29
C GLY A 16 -7.19 16.42 4.95
N SER A 17 -7.82 15.73 4.01
CA SER A 17 -8.15 16.19 2.66
C SER A 17 -8.78 17.59 2.60
N ARG A 18 -9.58 17.95 3.62
CA ARG A 18 -10.24 19.28 3.70
C ARG A 18 -9.26 20.42 3.92
N ALA A 19 -8.09 20.16 4.47
CA ALA A 19 -7.05 21.16 4.76
C ALA A 19 -6.00 21.30 3.65
N LEU A 20 -6.11 20.49 2.58
CA LEU A 20 -5.17 20.57 1.45
C LEU A 20 -5.36 21.87 0.66
N PRO A 21 -4.28 22.63 0.44
CA PRO A 21 -4.35 23.89 -0.30
C PRO A 21 -4.60 23.68 -1.80
N ASP A 22 -4.15 22.55 -2.35
CA ASP A 22 -4.25 22.20 -3.76
C ASP A 22 -4.60 20.69 -3.88
N ARG A 23 -5.90 20.42 -4.05
CA ARG A 23 -6.41 19.04 -4.14
C ARG A 23 -6.08 18.39 -5.47
N GLU A 24 -6.08 19.14 -6.56
CA GLU A 24 -5.81 18.61 -7.89
C GLU A 24 -4.36 18.12 -7.97
N ARG A 25 -3.43 18.93 -7.50
CA ARG A 25 -2.03 18.54 -7.39
C ARG A 25 -1.81 17.36 -6.47
N ALA A 26 -2.53 17.28 -5.35
CA ALA A 26 -2.46 16.13 -4.44
C ALA A 26 -2.93 14.84 -5.13
N GLN A 27 -4.03 14.88 -5.89
CA GLN A 27 -4.52 13.74 -6.67
C GLN A 27 -3.50 13.28 -7.70
N GLU A 28 -2.89 14.20 -8.46
CA GLU A 28 -1.83 13.87 -9.42
C GLU A 28 -0.65 13.18 -8.74
N GLN A 29 -0.19 13.69 -7.60
CA GLN A 29 0.92 13.12 -6.84
C GLN A 29 0.59 11.73 -6.30
N ILE A 30 -0.63 11.51 -5.84
CA ILE A 30 -1.09 10.20 -5.34
C ILE A 30 -1.15 9.20 -6.50
N LEU A 31 -1.76 9.54 -7.63
CA LEU A 31 -1.82 8.66 -8.80
C LEU A 31 -0.41 8.35 -9.33
N ALA A 32 0.50 9.32 -9.32
CA ALA A 32 1.90 9.09 -9.68
C ALA A 32 2.61 8.14 -8.70
N ALA A 33 2.31 8.23 -7.38
CA ALA A 33 2.84 7.30 -6.38
C ALA A 33 2.31 5.88 -6.58
N PHE A 34 1.02 5.71 -6.88
CA PHE A 34 0.46 4.41 -7.24
C PHE A 34 1.10 3.85 -8.51
N ALA A 35 1.16 4.63 -9.59
CA ALA A 35 1.77 4.21 -10.84
C ALA A 35 3.26 3.82 -10.68
N ALA A 36 3.98 4.48 -9.78
CA ALA A 36 5.35 4.10 -9.43
C ALA A 36 5.41 2.75 -8.70
N ALA A 37 4.53 2.53 -7.73
CA ALA A 37 4.46 1.29 -6.95
C ALA A 37 4.01 0.09 -7.80
N GLU A 38 3.10 0.30 -8.75
CA GLU A 38 2.53 -0.72 -9.63
C GLU A 38 3.53 -1.25 -10.67
N ARG A 39 4.67 -0.58 -10.89
CA ARG A 39 5.76 -1.15 -11.69
C ARG A 39 6.41 -2.36 -11.03
N ASP A 40 6.44 -2.40 -9.71
CA ASP A 40 7.06 -3.47 -8.92
C ASP A 40 6.01 -4.48 -8.42
N VAL A 41 4.75 -4.06 -8.33
CA VAL A 41 3.62 -4.88 -7.84
C VAL A 41 2.47 -4.77 -8.82
N THR A 42 2.41 -5.70 -9.77
CA THR A 42 1.44 -5.67 -10.87
C THR A 42 -0.01 -5.79 -10.37
N PRO A 43 -0.87 -4.79 -10.62
CA PRO A 43 -2.26 -4.84 -10.20
C PRO A 43 -3.11 -5.71 -11.15
N LEU A 44 -4.25 -6.16 -10.68
CA LEU A 44 -5.31 -6.70 -11.52
C LEU A 44 -6.05 -5.58 -12.27
N ARG A 45 -6.25 -4.46 -11.59
CA ARG A 45 -6.69 -3.18 -12.15
C ARG A 45 -5.84 -2.06 -11.53
N PRO A 46 -5.18 -1.22 -12.35
CA PRO A 46 -4.40 -0.08 -11.88
C PRO A 46 -5.22 0.88 -11.02
N ALA A 47 -4.55 1.65 -10.18
CA ALA A 47 -5.20 2.61 -9.31
C ALA A 47 -5.92 3.71 -10.10
N TRP A 48 -7.09 4.08 -9.62
CA TRP A 48 -7.89 5.18 -10.16
C TRP A 48 -8.46 6.03 -9.03
N ALA A 49 -8.69 7.31 -9.32
CA ALA A 49 -9.45 8.18 -8.44
C ALA A 49 -10.94 7.79 -8.52
N SER A 50 -11.59 7.65 -7.37
CA SER A 50 -13.01 7.44 -7.24
C SER A 50 -13.70 8.78 -6.90
N VAL A 51 -14.86 8.75 -6.26
CA VAL A 51 -15.58 9.97 -5.90
C VAL A 51 -14.90 10.68 -4.73
N GLY A 52 -14.62 11.97 -4.87
CA GLY A 52 -14.05 12.80 -3.81
C GLY A 52 -12.53 12.71 -3.70
N ASP A 53 -12.04 12.26 -2.55
CA ASP A 53 -10.63 12.15 -2.16
C ASP A 53 -10.17 10.68 -2.00
N GLU A 54 -10.92 9.76 -2.59
CA GLU A 54 -10.70 8.34 -2.53
C GLU A 54 -10.02 7.79 -3.78
N PHE A 55 -9.08 6.88 -3.58
CA PHE A 55 -8.41 6.11 -4.63
C PHE A 55 -8.69 4.62 -4.42
N GLN A 56 -8.79 3.90 -5.51
CA GLN A 56 -9.06 2.48 -5.51
C GLN A 56 -8.04 1.75 -6.38
N ALA A 57 -7.68 0.51 -5.99
CA ALA A 57 -6.86 -0.40 -6.77
C ALA A 57 -7.30 -1.84 -6.52
N LEU A 58 -6.97 -2.75 -7.44
CA LEU A 58 -7.33 -4.16 -7.30
C LEU A 58 -6.14 -5.07 -7.59
N HIS A 59 -5.90 -6.03 -6.70
CA HIS A 59 -4.81 -7.00 -6.81
C HIS A 59 -5.35 -8.44 -6.78
N ARG A 60 -4.58 -9.37 -7.38
CA ARG A 60 -4.92 -10.80 -7.35
C ARG A 60 -4.80 -11.38 -5.96
N ALA A 61 -3.77 -10.99 -5.22
CA ALA A 61 -3.44 -11.52 -3.91
C ALA A 61 -3.33 -10.40 -2.87
N TRP A 62 -3.75 -10.66 -1.64
CA TRP A 62 -3.65 -9.71 -0.55
C TRP A 62 -2.20 -9.33 -0.16
N PRO A 63 -1.19 -10.23 -0.29
CA PRO A 63 0.19 -9.83 -0.05
C PRO A 63 0.66 -8.72 -1.00
N ASP A 64 0.25 -8.74 -2.27
CA ASP A 64 0.56 -7.69 -3.22
C ASP A 64 -0.09 -6.35 -2.84
N ALA A 65 -1.33 -6.37 -2.35
CA ALA A 65 -1.98 -5.17 -1.84
C ALA A 65 -1.20 -4.57 -0.65
N LEU A 66 -0.64 -5.39 0.25
CA LEU A 66 0.22 -4.91 1.34
C LEU A 66 1.53 -4.31 0.83
N ARG A 67 2.17 -4.95 -0.15
CA ARG A 67 3.40 -4.45 -0.78
C ARG A 67 3.17 -3.12 -1.49
N LEU A 68 2.03 -2.99 -2.20
CA LEU A 68 1.61 -1.74 -2.83
C LEU A 68 1.54 -0.59 -1.81
N THR A 69 0.82 -0.79 -0.69
CA THR A 69 0.60 0.29 0.28
C THR A 69 1.90 0.82 0.90
N VAL A 70 2.91 -0.05 1.12
CA VAL A 70 4.25 0.37 1.57
C VAL A 70 4.92 1.28 0.54
N ARG A 71 4.94 0.84 -0.73
CA ARG A 71 5.59 1.58 -1.82
C ARG A 71 4.92 2.92 -2.08
N VAL A 72 3.59 2.94 -2.11
CA VAL A 72 2.82 4.20 -2.24
C VAL A 72 3.16 5.14 -1.08
N THR A 73 3.10 4.66 0.17
CA THR A 73 3.44 5.46 1.36
C THR A 73 4.83 6.08 1.24
N LEU A 74 5.84 5.32 0.80
CA LEU A 74 7.21 5.80 0.66
C LEU A 74 7.40 6.78 -0.51
N ALA A 75 6.58 6.69 -1.56
CA ALA A 75 6.64 7.54 -2.75
C ALA A 75 5.92 8.88 -2.56
N LEU A 76 5.01 8.99 -1.58
CA LEU A 76 4.29 10.23 -1.32
C LEU A 76 5.24 11.35 -0.86
N PRO A 77 5.00 12.59 -1.31
CA PRO A 77 5.74 13.75 -0.83
C PRO A 77 5.44 14.03 0.66
N PRO A 78 6.33 14.73 1.37
CA PRO A 78 6.10 15.13 2.75
C PRO A 78 4.82 15.94 2.92
N GLY A 79 4.03 15.60 3.93
CA GLY A 79 2.76 16.27 4.25
C GLY A 79 1.54 15.75 3.47
N LEU A 80 1.73 14.77 2.59
CA LEU A 80 0.65 14.05 1.93
C LEU A 80 0.65 12.61 2.46
N ASP A 81 -0.38 12.26 3.21
CA ASP A 81 -0.52 10.95 3.84
C ASP A 81 -1.84 10.29 3.43
N LEU A 82 -1.84 8.97 3.32
CA LEU A 82 -3.01 8.15 3.01
C LEU A 82 -3.33 7.18 4.14
N ARG A 83 -4.60 6.88 4.29
CA ARG A 83 -5.11 5.68 4.98
C ARG A 83 -5.49 4.65 3.95
N PHE A 84 -5.22 3.39 4.27
CA PHE A 84 -5.53 2.29 3.39
C PHE A 84 -6.45 1.29 4.06
N GLY A 85 -7.50 0.90 3.36
CA GLY A 85 -8.31 -0.27 3.68
C GLY A 85 -8.10 -1.35 2.64
N ILE A 86 -7.75 -2.56 3.08
CA ILE A 86 -7.56 -3.72 2.20
C ILE A 86 -8.63 -4.75 2.54
N GLY A 87 -9.42 -5.14 1.54
CA GLY A 87 -10.48 -6.14 1.68
C GLY A 87 -10.23 -7.35 0.80
N LEU A 88 -10.13 -8.53 1.41
CA LEU A 88 -10.03 -9.82 0.69
C LEU A 88 -11.42 -10.42 0.49
N GLY A 89 -11.81 -10.65 -0.76
CA GLY A 89 -13.13 -11.21 -1.07
C GLY A 89 -13.37 -11.46 -2.55
N GLN A 90 -14.64 -11.65 -2.90
CA GLN A 90 -15.06 -11.80 -4.29
C GLN A 90 -15.26 -10.43 -4.93
N ARG A 91 -14.90 -10.32 -6.21
CA ARG A 91 -15.29 -9.19 -7.05
C ARG A 91 -16.42 -9.58 -7.98
N ARG A 92 -17.22 -8.60 -8.32
CA ARG A 92 -18.21 -8.70 -9.40
C ARG A 92 -18.13 -7.42 -10.22
N ALA A 93 -17.69 -7.52 -11.47
CA ALA A 93 -17.84 -6.43 -12.41
C ALA A 93 -19.32 -6.28 -12.76
N LEU A 94 -19.89 -5.10 -12.57
CA LEU A 94 -21.22 -4.78 -13.06
C LEU A 94 -21.03 -4.18 -14.45
N ASP A 95 -21.46 -4.92 -15.49
CA ASP A 95 -21.45 -4.47 -16.88
C ASP A 95 -22.46 -3.32 -17.04
N ALA A 96 -22.05 -2.12 -16.76
CA ALA A 96 -22.77 -0.90 -17.04
C ALA A 96 -21.90 -0.02 -17.95
N GLY A 97 -21.84 -0.38 -19.23
CA GLY A 97 -21.40 0.47 -20.34
C GLY A 97 -20.23 1.42 -20.08
N GLY A 98 -19.00 0.93 -20.07
CA GLY A 98 -17.79 1.75 -20.24
C GLY A 98 -16.85 1.82 -19.04
N ASP A 99 -17.23 2.32 -17.89
CA ASP A 99 -16.38 2.44 -16.69
C ASP A 99 -16.85 1.46 -15.60
N GLY A 100 -16.71 0.15 -15.87
CA GLY A 100 -17.25 -0.93 -15.04
C GLY A 100 -17.23 -0.65 -13.55
N ILE A 101 -18.41 -0.48 -12.95
CA ILE A 101 -18.57 -0.37 -11.50
C ILE A 101 -18.09 -1.68 -10.89
N GLU A 102 -17.10 -1.58 -10.04
CA GLU A 102 -16.60 -2.72 -9.28
C GLU A 102 -17.46 -2.91 -8.02
N ASP A 103 -17.95 -4.12 -7.81
CA ASP A 103 -18.75 -4.50 -6.65
C ASP A 103 -18.24 -5.83 -6.07
N GLY A 104 -18.76 -6.20 -4.92
CA GLY A 104 -18.49 -7.48 -4.28
C GLY A 104 -17.90 -7.38 -2.88
N THR A 105 -17.77 -8.54 -2.23
CA THR A 105 -17.37 -8.61 -0.83
C THR A 105 -15.95 -8.10 -0.56
N ALA A 106 -15.08 -8.05 -1.59
CA ALA A 106 -13.76 -7.42 -1.48
C ALA A 106 -13.88 -5.92 -1.19
N TRP A 107 -14.76 -5.23 -1.92
CA TRP A 107 -14.98 -3.78 -1.77
C TRP A 107 -15.68 -3.42 -0.45
N TYR A 108 -16.67 -4.22 -0.02
CA TYR A 108 -17.32 -3.99 1.29
C TYR A 108 -16.33 -4.12 2.45
N ARG A 109 -15.46 -5.14 2.39
CA ARG A 109 -14.39 -5.32 3.39
C ARG A 109 -13.31 -4.26 3.31
N ALA A 110 -12.95 -3.78 2.12
CA ALA A 110 -12.02 -2.66 1.97
C ALA A 110 -12.58 -1.38 2.57
N ARG A 111 -13.90 -1.13 2.41
CA ARG A 111 -14.59 -0.01 3.03
C ARG A 111 -14.55 -0.11 4.56
N GLU A 112 -14.95 -1.23 5.13
CA GLU A 112 -14.85 -1.50 6.56
C GLU A 112 -13.42 -1.33 7.08
N ALA A 113 -12.43 -1.79 6.30
CA ALA A 113 -11.03 -1.66 6.65
C ALA A 113 -10.55 -0.20 6.67
N VAL A 114 -10.88 0.63 5.68
CA VAL A 114 -10.45 2.04 5.67
C VAL A 114 -11.12 2.84 6.78
N GLU A 115 -12.38 2.56 7.11
CA GLU A 115 -13.06 3.12 8.28
C GLU A 115 -12.34 2.74 9.58
N ARG A 116 -11.93 1.47 9.71
CA ARG A 116 -11.12 1.00 10.84
C ARG A 116 -9.76 1.68 10.93
N ALA A 117 -9.09 1.91 9.80
CA ALA A 117 -7.83 2.66 9.77
C ALA A 117 -8.04 4.11 10.24
N HIS A 118 -9.16 4.73 9.87
CA HIS A 118 -9.54 6.07 10.33
C HIS A 118 -9.74 6.14 11.85
N GLU A 119 -10.38 5.14 12.46
CA GLU A 119 -10.60 5.07 13.91
C GLU A 119 -9.31 4.88 14.72
N ARG A 120 -8.30 4.20 14.18
CA ARG A 120 -7.07 3.79 14.89
C ARG A 120 -6.13 4.94 15.20
N ALA A 121 -6.00 5.89 14.31
CA ALA A 121 -4.98 6.92 14.43
C ALA A 121 -5.37 8.23 13.77
N ALA A 122 -4.86 9.32 14.31
CA ALA A 122 -4.99 10.66 13.73
C ALA A 122 -4.19 10.86 12.42
N GLY A 123 -3.49 9.84 11.91
CA GLY A 123 -2.58 9.94 10.76
C GLY A 123 -2.77 8.82 9.73
N ALA A 124 -1.73 8.61 8.93
CA ALA A 124 -1.63 7.52 7.98
C ALA A 124 -1.71 6.16 8.70
N GLY A 125 -2.25 5.16 8.02
CA GLY A 125 -2.33 3.81 8.54
C GLY A 125 -3.05 2.86 7.60
N THR A 126 -2.92 1.57 7.88
CA THR A 126 -3.54 0.52 7.09
C THR A 126 -4.38 -0.38 7.99
N ALA A 127 -5.50 -0.88 7.47
CA ALA A 127 -6.24 -1.97 8.07
C ALA A 127 -6.60 -3.01 7.00
N PHE A 128 -6.87 -4.24 7.45
CA PHE A 128 -7.18 -5.38 6.60
C PHE A 128 -8.44 -6.08 7.06
N ARG A 129 -9.26 -6.57 6.13
CA ARG A 129 -10.45 -7.38 6.39
C ARG A 129 -10.54 -8.56 5.42
N ALA A 130 -10.87 -9.71 5.96
CA ALA A 130 -11.16 -10.95 5.25
C ALA A 130 -12.39 -11.64 5.83
N ALA A 131 -12.86 -12.71 5.18
CA ALA A 131 -13.92 -13.56 5.73
C ALA A 131 -13.47 -14.33 6.96
N ASP A 132 -12.18 -14.72 6.97
CA ASP A 132 -11.55 -15.41 8.09
C ASP A 132 -11.12 -14.39 9.16
N PRO A 133 -11.68 -14.47 10.39
CA PRO A 133 -11.32 -13.59 11.49
C PRO A 133 -9.86 -13.78 11.95
N SER A 134 -9.32 -15.00 11.86
CA SER A 134 -7.94 -15.29 12.25
C SER A 134 -6.95 -14.65 11.29
N LEU A 135 -7.19 -14.76 9.98
CA LEU A 135 -6.41 -14.05 8.97
C LEU A 135 -6.51 -12.53 9.16
N THR A 136 -7.72 -12.02 9.40
CA THR A 136 -7.93 -10.59 9.66
C THR A 136 -7.08 -10.13 10.85
N ALA A 137 -7.13 -10.83 11.97
CA ALA A 137 -6.38 -10.45 13.18
C ALA A 137 -4.87 -10.52 12.97
N ALA A 138 -4.37 -11.55 12.29
CA ALA A 138 -2.94 -11.71 12.00
C ALA A 138 -2.40 -10.61 11.10
N VAL A 139 -3.11 -10.33 9.99
CA VAL A 139 -2.68 -9.29 9.04
C VAL A 139 -2.86 -7.88 9.62
N ASP A 140 -3.93 -7.63 10.39
CA ASP A 140 -4.11 -6.37 11.10
C ASP A 140 -2.99 -6.12 12.14
N GLY A 141 -2.55 -7.15 12.85
CA GLY A 141 -1.39 -7.08 13.75
C GLY A 141 -0.09 -6.76 12.99
N LEU A 142 0.12 -7.41 11.85
CA LEU A 142 1.26 -7.15 10.98
C LEU A 142 1.30 -5.70 10.48
N VAL A 143 0.18 -5.18 9.96
CA VAL A 143 0.14 -3.80 9.43
C VAL A 143 0.32 -2.75 10.51
N LEU A 144 -0.14 -2.99 11.73
CA LEU A 144 0.11 -2.09 12.87
C LEU A 144 1.62 -1.93 13.16
N LEU A 145 2.35 -3.04 13.21
CA LEU A 145 3.80 -3.02 13.45
C LEU A 145 4.55 -2.42 12.26
N ARG A 146 4.18 -2.79 11.04
CA ARG A 146 4.73 -2.23 9.80
C ARG A 146 4.54 -0.72 9.73
N ASP A 147 3.34 -0.24 9.96
CA ASP A 147 3.01 1.19 9.89
C ASP A 147 3.72 1.98 10.99
N HIS A 148 3.94 1.38 12.17
CA HIS A 148 4.78 1.97 13.21
C HIS A 148 6.23 2.18 12.71
N VAL A 149 6.82 1.20 12.02
CA VAL A 149 8.15 1.34 11.43
C VAL A 149 8.14 2.44 10.35
N LEU A 150 7.19 2.41 9.41
CA LEU A 150 7.08 3.40 8.33
C LEU A 150 6.93 4.83 8.86
N GLY A 151 6.10 5.03 9.89
CA GLY A 151 5.85 6.34 10.50
C GLY A 151 7.06 6.92 11.25
N ARG A 152 8.04 6.09 11.61
CA ARG A 152 9.29 6.54 12.27
C ARG A 152 10.41 6.90 11.29
N LEU A 153 10.29 6.52 10.02
CA LEU A 153 11.31 6.80 9.01
C LEU A 153 11.42 8.29 8.74
N LYS A 154 12.63 8.83 8.88
CA LYS A 154 12.96 10.19 8.48
C LYS A 154 13.00 10.30 6.94
N ALA A 155 12.93 11.50 6.41
CA ALA A 155 12.87 11.75 4.97
C ALA A 155 13.96 11.02 4.15
N ARG A 156 15.22 10.97 4.64
CA ARG A 156 16.29 10.22 3.98
C ARG A 156 16.08 8.71 4.09
N GLU A 157 15.64 8.23 5.24
CA GLU A 157 15.37 6.80 5.47
C GLU A 157 14.23 6.31 4.59
N ARG A 158 13.19 7.13 4.38
CA ARG A 158 12.10 6.84 3.42
C ARG A 158 12.63 6.68 1.99
N ARG A 159 13.53 7.57 1.52
CA ARG A 159 14.13 7.46 0.19
C ARG A 159 15.04 6.24 0.07
N ILE A 160 15.83 5.92 1.11
CA ILE A 160 16.65 4.71 1.17
C ILE A 160 15.75 3.47 1.08
N ALA A 161 14.68 3.39 1.87
CA ALA A 161 13.74 2.28 1.85
C ALA A 161 13.07 2.13 0.48
N ALA A 162 12.60 3.23 -0.12
CA ALA A 162 11.99 3.23 -1.45
C ALA A 162 12.97 2.71 -2.52
N ALA A 163 14.23 3.18 -2.51
CA ALA A 163 15.24 2.75 -3.47
C ALA A 163 15.57 1.25 -3.35
N LEU A 164 15.73 0.75 -2.11
CA LEU A 164 16.03 -0.66 -1.86
C LEU A 164 14.86 -1.58 -2.20
N LEU A 165 13.62 -1.20 -1.88
CA LEU A 165 12.42 -1.93 -2.27
C LEU A 165 12.20 -1.94 -3.79
N GLY A 166 12.65 -0.91 -4.50
CA GLY A 166 12.69 -0.85 -5.96
C GLY A 166 13.88 -1.59 -6.58
N GLY A 167 14.62 -2.41 -5.80
CA GLY A 167 15.71 -3.26 -6.31
C GLY A 167 17.08 -2.57 -6.42
N ALA A 168 17.21 -1.31 -5.99
CA ALA A 168 18.53 -0.67 -5.97
C ALA A 168 19.45 -1.32 -4.93
N THR A 169 20.73 -1.46 -5.25
CA THR A 169 21.74 -1.91 -4.28
C THR A 169 22.07 -0.81 -3.28
N GLN A 170 22.59 -1.17 -2.11
CA GLN A 170 23.08 -0.19 -1.13
C GLN A 170 24.14 0.76 -1.73
N ALA A 171 24.97 0.28 -2.64
CA ALA A 171 25.98 1.11 -3.32
C ALA A 171 25.35 2.13 -4.28
N GLN A 172 24.31 1.74 -5.03
CA GLN A 172 23.54 2.65 -5.88
C GLN A 172 22.80 3.70 -5.04
N THR A 173 22.14 3.26 -3.97
CA THR A 173 21.44 4.12 -3.01
C THR A 173 22.39 5.13 -2.36
N ALA A 174 23.59 4.69 -1.95
CA ALA A 174 24.62 5.56 -1.38
C ALA A 174 25.03 6.69 -2.34
N ARG A 175 25.23 6.35 -3.64
CA ARG A 175 25.53 7.36 -4.67
C ARG A 175 24.39 8.35 -4.86
N ALA A 176 23.16 7.86 -4.94
CA ALA A 176 21.97 8.71 -5.12
C ALA A 176 21.76 9.67 -3.94
N GLU A 177 21.96 9.20 -2.70
CA GLU A 177 21.81 9.99 -1.47
C GLU A 177 23.08 10.82 -1.10
N ARG A 178 24.18 10.68 -1.88
CA ARG A 178 25.47 11.34 -1.66
C ARG A 178 26.05 11.08 -0.26
N ILE A 179 26.02 9.80 0.14
CA ILE A 179 26.57 9.29 1.42
C ILE A 179 27.40 8.04 1.16
N THR A 180 28.07 7.51 2.18
CA THR A 180 28.83 6.26 2.07
C THR A 180 27.90 5.03 2.11
N GLN A 181 28.31 3.91 1.53
CA GLN A 181 27.58 2.64 1.62
C GLN A 181 27.43 2.20 3.10
N SER A 182 28.45 2.42 3.93
CA SER A 182 28.37 2.12 5.36
C SER A 182 27.32 2.95 6.08
N ALA A 183 27.11 4.22 5.67
CA ALA A 183 26.05 5.05 6.21
C ALA A 183 24.66 4.53 5.82
N VAL A 184 24.48 4.02 4.58
CA VAL A 184 23.25 3.33 4.15
C VAL A 184 23.03 2.09 4.99
N SER A 185 24.03 1.22 5.13
CA SER A 185 23.94 -0.01 5.94
C SER A 185 23.55 0.28 7.39
N GLN A 186 24.15 1.31 8.01
CA GLN A 186 23.81 1.73 9.36
C GLN A 186 22.38 2.31 9.45
N ALA A 187 21.93 3.07 8.45
CA ALA A 187 20.57 3.58 8.41
C ALA A 187 19.56 2.41 8.34
N VAL A 188 19.79 1.45 7.42
CA VAL A 188 18.97 0.24 7.25
C VAL A 188 18.82 -0.51 8.58
N ALA A 189 19.92 -0.81 9.27
CA ALA A 189 19.91 -1.58 10.51
C ALA A 189 19.22 -0.85 11.68
N ARG A 190 19.35 0.49 11.76
CA ARG A 190 18.81 1.26 12.91
C ARG A 190 17.36 1.68 12.76
N SER A 191 16.88 1.80 11.52
CA SER A 191 15.54 2.33 11.24
C SER A 191 14.48 1.25 11.05
N GLY A 192 14.87 -0.04 11.00
CA GLY A 192 13.97 -1.16 10.70
C GLY A 192 13.68 -1.32 9.21
N ILE A 193 14.44 -0.68 8.32
CA ILE A 193 14.32 -0.87 6.88
C ILE A 193 14.62 -2.32 6.49
N ASP A 194 15.59 -2.97 7.15
CA ASP A 194 15.89 -4.40 6.97
C ASP A 194 14.66 -5.28 7.16
N ARG A 195 13.82 -4.98 8.16
CA ARG A 195 12.56 -5.72 8.42
C ARG A 195 11.50 -5.45 7.37
N LEU A 196 11.45 -4.22 6.83
CA LEU A 196 10.54 -3.93 5.70
C LEU A 196 10.95 -4.67 4.42
N LEU A 197 12.25 -4.80 4.17
CA LEU A 197 12.78 -5.56 3.02
C LEU A 197 12.51 -7.06 3.17
N GLU A 198 12.74 -7.63 4.37
CA GLU A 198 12.44 -9.02 4.68
C GLU A 198 10.95 -9.30 4.52
N LEU A 199 10.09 -8.46 5.11
CA LEU A 199 8.64 -8.56 4.97
C LEU A 199 8.20 -8.49 3.50
N ASP A 200 8.75 -7.58 2.70
CA ASP A 200 8.41 -7.48 1.27
C ASP A 200 8.77 -8.74 0.50
N ALA A 201 9.92 -9.35 0.81
CA ALA A 201 10.34 -10.60 0.18
C ALA A 201 9.40 -11.77 0.54
N GLU A 202 9.01 -11.91 1.82
CA GLU A 202 8.05 -12.92 2.27
C GLU A 202 6.67 -12.72 1.61
N LEU A 203 6.19 -11.48 1.56
CA LEU A 203 4.93 -11.18 0.91
C LEU A 203 4.98 -11.44 -0.61
N ALA A 204 6.12 -11.19 -1.27
CA ALA A 204 6.29 -11.50 -2.69
C ALA A 204 6.24 -13.00 -2.96
N ALA A 205 6.89 -13.81 -2.10
CA ALA A 205 6.84 -15.27 -2.19
C ALA A 205 5.41 -15.78 -2.00
N ALA A 206 4.72 -15.31 -0.95
CA ALA A 206 3.33 -15.69 -0.66
C ALA A 206 2.35 -15.29 -1.79
N ALA A 207 2.56 -14.15 -2.45
CA ALA A 207 1.72 -13.73 -3.59
C ALA A 207 1.84 -14.68 -4.78
N THR A 208 3.02 -15.26 -5.01
CA THR A 208 3.27 -16.21 -6.10
C THR A 208 2.56 -17.54 -5.86
N GLU A 209 2.43 -17.98 -4.60
CA GLU A 209 1.75 -19.23 -4.23
C GLU A 209 0.22 -19.13 -4.34
N VAL A 210 -0.34 -17.94 -4.18
CA VAL A 210 -1.79 -17.68 -4.23
C VAL A 210 -2.28 -17.40 -5.67
N ALA A 211 -1.38 -17.07 -6.57
CA ALA A 211 -1.73 -16.88 -7.99
C ALA A 211 -2.05 -18.23 -8.64
N PRO A 212 -3.25 -18.43 -9.24
CA PRO A 212 -3.63 -19.67 -9.90
C PRO A 212 -2.81 -19.93 -11.15
#